data_4ac2fdd24423e8ed8ad45e39adbf750c
#
_entry.id   4ac2fdd24423e8ed8ad45e39adbf750c
#
_cell.length_a   1.000
_cell.length_b   1.000
_cell.length_c   1.000
_cell.angle_alpha   90.00
_cell.angle_beta   90.00
_cell.angle_gamma   90.00
#
_symmetry.space_group_name_H-M   'P 1'
#
loop_
_entity.id
_entity.type
_entity.pdbx_description
1 polymer ?
#
loop_
_entity_poly.entity_id
_entity_poly.type
_entity_poly.pdbx_seq_one_letter_code
_entity_poly.pdbx_strand_id
1 'polypeptide(L)'
;MNALYIPKPNGLLLTSEHTQSIDILTTYRQAMNDTIIKIQSLESSNDLTSILNTFNISECIFFTNPAYSILFYELHELLSAFGIYKTNIQTICQVGISENVMEQLFHSNPLIEVSTMLVDCDLLVMSCNNEEHIASILQTIQESLKSTGCLIIQLSALIDMDMVKILYIISMIFEKTHFVKPAISNVLSNKLFIVSTSYVETDTIALDQIDLNSIIVPPFFIGKVEEFISVNGHKQIDAYDQVLNCFFSKNKTVKLDSIKKNNFQKWTIWCDKYKIAYNKMDKTNVFLNAEDI
;
A
#
# COMPACT_ATOMS: atom_id res chain seq x y z
N MET A 1 0.70 2.74 10.72
CA MET A 1 1.57 2.34 9.60
C MET A 1 2.44 1.18 10.04
N ASN A 2 2.48 0.12 9.27
CA ASN A 2 3.49 -0.93 9.38
C ASN A 2 4.49 -0.68 8.25
N ALA A 3 5.76 -0.52 8.59
CA ALA A 3 6.82 -0.32 7.60
C ALA A 3 8.02 -1.21 7.97
N LEU A 4 8.51 -1.93 6.99
CA LEU A 4 9.77 -2.66 7.06
C LEU A 4 10.82 -1.86 6.29
N TYR A 5 11.90 -1.48 6.97
CA TYR A 5 13.09 -0.98 6.29
C TYR A 5 13.80 -2.14 5.61
N ILE A 6 14.06 -2.00 4.32
CA ILE A 6 14.82 -2.97 3.52
C ILE A 6 16.28 -2.52 3.50
N PRO A 7 17.20 -3.29 4.08
CA PRO A 7 18.62 -2.92 4.08
C PRO A 7 19.17 -2.96 2.66
N LYS A 8 20.03 -1.98 2.32
CA LYS A 8 20.70 -1.92 1.02
C LYS A 8 21.69 -3.09 0.90
N PRO A 9 21.57 -3.92 -0.16
CA PRO A 9 22.54 -5.00 -0.41
C PRO A 9 23.88 -4.45 -0.87
N ASN A 10 24.93 -5.26 -0.69
CA ASN A 10 26.29 -4.91 -1.12
C ASN A 10 26.56 -5.14 -2.61
N GLY A 11 25.61 -5.75 -3.34
CA GLY A 11 25.73 -6.02 -4.78
C GLY A 11 24.70 -7.00 -5.29
N LEU A 12 24.59 -7.10 -6.62
CA LEU A 12 23.71 -8.03 -7.32
C LEU A 12 24.39 -9.40 -7.44
N LEU A 13 23.70 -10.45 -6.99
CA LEU A 13 24.13 -11.83 -7.18
C LEU A 13 23.40 -12.41 -8.39
N LEU A 14 24.16 -12.83 -9.39
CA LEU A 14 23.64 -13.46 -10.61
C LEU A 14 24.04 -14.94 -10.66
N THR A 15 23.18 -15.77 -11.24
CA THR A 15 23.48 -17.17 -11.54
C THR A 15 23.15 -17.47 -13.01
N SER A 16 23.87 -18.42 -13.58
CA SER A 16 23.53 -19.00 -14.88
C SER A 16 22.55 -20.18 -14.79
N GLU A 17 22.23 -20.64 -13.57
CA GLU A 17 21.32 -21.74 -13.31
C GLU A 17 19.92 -21.21 -12.95
N HIS A 18 18.87 -21.85 -13.49
CA HIS A 18 17.50 -21.54 -13.10
C HIS A 18 17.29 -21.92 -11.61
N THR A 19 17.08 -20.92 -10.77
CA THR A 19 16.73 -21.14 -9.35
C THR A 19 15.32 -21.68 -9.25
N GLN A 20 15.13 -22.69 -8.39
CA GLN A 20 13.79 -23.20 -8.06
C GLN A 20 12.94 -22.07 -7.47
N SER A 21 11.70 -21.96 -7.93
CA SER A 21 10.73 -21.03 -7.34
C SER A 21 10.47 -21.46 -5.88
N ILE A 22 10.85 -20.62 -4.95
CA ILE A 22 10.47 -20.79 -3.54
C ILE A 22 9.05 -20.23 -3.40
N ASP A 23 8.12 -21.07 -2.99
CA ASP A 23 6.74 -20.64 -2.76
C ASP A 23 6.66 -19.89 -1.41
N ILE A 24 6.71 -18.57 -1.51
CA ILE A 24 6.69 -17.68 -0.36
C ILE A 24 5.33 -17.77 0.33
N LEU A 25 5.32 -18.22 1.58
CA LEU A 25 4.14 -18.22 2.45
C LEU A 25 2.95 -19.06 1.93
N THR A 26 3.21 -20.26 1.37
CA THR A 26 2.17 -21.20 0.92
C THR A 26 1.08 -21.40 1.97
N THR A 27 1.45 -21.64 3.22
CA THR A 27 0.52 -21.86 4.33
C THR A 27 -0.37 -20.63 4.59
N TYR A 28 0.21 -19.43 4.54
CA TYR A 28 -0.55 -18.20 4.70
C TYR A 28 -1.53 -17.97 3.54
N ARG A 29 -1.08 -18.15 2.30
CA ARG A 29 -1.93 -18.05 1.10
C ARG A 29 -3.11 -19.00 1.16
N GLN A 30 -2.87 -20.23 1.59
CA GLN A 30 -3.91 -21.25 1.76
C GLN A 30 -4.93 -20.84 2.82
N ALA A 31 -4.48 -20.43 4.02
CA ALA A 31 -5.36 -19.99 5.10
C ALA A 31 -6.19 -18.75 4.70
N MET A 32 -5.58 -17.81 3.97
CA MET A 32 -6.27 -16.64 3.43
C MET A 32 -7.33 -17.04 2.41
N ASN A 33 -6.99 -17.88 1.44
CA ASN A 33 -7.92 -18.35 0.42
C ASN A 33 -9.10 -19.09 1.04
N ASP A 34 -8.86 -19.96 2.01
CA ASP A 34 -9.92 -20.70 2.72
C ASP A 34 -10.88 -19.75 3.44
N THR A 35 -10.36 -18.67 4.02
CA THR A 35 -11.17 -17.67 4.70
C THR A 35 -11.96 -16.80 3.71
N ILE A 36 -11.34 -16.40 2.60
CA ILE A 36 -12.01 -15.65 1.52
C ILE A 36 -13.14 -16.49 0.91
N ILE A 37 -12.91 -17.77 0.63
CA ILE A 37 -13.94 -18.68 0.09
C ILE A 37 -15.14 -18.78 1.03
N LYS A 38 -14.90 -18.86 2.36
CA LYS A 38 -15.99 -18.86 3.34
C LYS A 38 -16.82 -17.58 3.26
N ILE A 39 -16.17 -16.43 3.14
CA ILE A 39 -16.85 -15.13 3.03
C ILE A 39 -17.61 -15.02 1.72
N GLN A 40 -17.01 -15.41 0.59
CA GLN A 40 -17.66 -15.41 -0.72
C GLN A 40 -18.90 -16.29 -0.75
N SER A 41 -18.89 -17.41 -0.04
CA SER A 41 -20.09 -18.27 0.08
C SER A 41 -21.28 -17.58 0.78
N LEU A 42 -21.03 -16.45 1.48
CA LEU A 42 -22.04 -15.67 2.19
C LEU A 42 -22.42 -14.37 1.47
N GLU A 43 -21.79 -14.04 0.33
CA GLU A 43 -21.94 -12.75 -0.38
C GLU A 43 -23.37 -12.43 -0.89
N SER A 44 -24.27 -13.39 -0.88
CA SER A 44 -25.67 -13.15 -1.25
C SER A 44 -26.49 -12.35 -0.22
N SER A 45 -25.89 -11.96 0.94
CA SER A 45 -26.60 -11.25 1.99
C SER A 45 -26.18 -9.78 2.08
N ASN A 46 -27.14 -8.86 2.03
CA ASN A 46 -26.92 -7.42 2.29
C ASN A 46 -26.27 -7.16 3.64
N ASP A 47 -26.44 -8.06 4.58
CA ASP A 47 -25.86 -8.03 5.90
C ASP A 47 -24.32 -8.12 5.89
N LEU A 48 -23.76 -8.98 5.04
CA LEU A 48 -22.31 -9.14 4.92
C LEU A 48 -21.66 -7.88 4.37
N THR A 49 -22.24 -7.27 3.35
CA THR A 49 -21.73 -6.01 2.77
C THR A 49 -21.68 -4.91 3.82
N SER A 50 -22.71 -4.76 4.66
CA SER A 50 -22.73 -3.79 5.75
C SER A 50 -21.63 -4.05 6.79
N ILE A 51 -21.33 -5.34 7.08
CA ILE A 51 -20.26 -5.70 8.00
C ILE A 51 -18.90 -5.36 7.38
N LEU A 52 -18.65 -5.77 6.13
CA LEU A 52 -17.40 -5.51 5.41
C LEU A 52 -17.10 -4.00 5.35
N ASN A 53 -18.12 -3.18 5.07
CA ASN A 53 -18.00 -1.73 5.05
C ASN A 53 -17.61 -1.15 6.42
N THR A 54 -18.01 -1.80 7.52
CA THR A 54 -17.59 -1.37 8.86
C THR A 54 -16.09 -1.55 9.10
N PHE A 55 -15.46 -2.50 8.42
CA PHE A 55 -14.01 -2.70 8.46
C PHE A 55 -13.26 -1.80 7.46
N ASN A 56 -13.98 -1.23 6.51
CA ASN A 56 -13.42 -0.28 5.56
C ASN A 56 -13.41 1.12 6.16
N ILE A 57 -12.26 1.51 6.63
CA ILE A 57 -12.06 2.81 7.27
C ILE A 57 -12.41 3.97 6.31
N SER A 58 -12.21 3.82 5.01
CA SER A 58 -12.48 4.86 4.01
C SER A 58 -13.95 5.26 3.89
N GLU A 59 -14.86 4.41 4.34
CA GLU A 59 -16.30 4.71 4.37
C GLU A 59 -16.74 5.45 5.63
N CYS A 60 -15.85 5.64 6.59
CA CYS A 60 -16.11 6.51 7.72
C CYS A 60 -16.09 7.97 7.24
N ILE A 61 -17.26 8.55 7.07
CA ILE A 61 -17.55 9.87 6.47
C ILE A 61 -17.13 11.03 7.42
N PHE A 62 -15.86 11.04 7.85
CA PHE A 62 -15.39 12.09 8.76
C PHE A 62 -14.61 13.20 8.06
N PHE A 63 -14.25 12.97 6.80
CA PHE A 63 -13.49 13.95 6.07
C PHE A 63 -14.36 15.13 5.68
N THR A 64 -13.83 16.33 5.84
CA THR A 64 -14.48 17.56 5.37
C THR A 64 -14.63 17.60 3.86
N ASN A 65 -13.83 16.80 3.13
CA ASN A 65 -13.92 16.67 1.69
C ASN A 65 -14.13 15.19 1.29
N PRO A 66 -15.38 14.75 1.11
CA PRO A 66 -15.70 13.39 0.72
C PRO A 66 -15.29 13.05 -0.73
N ALA A 67 -14.82 14.03 -1.51
CA ALA A 67 -14.39 13.82 -2.89
C ALA A 67 -13.02 13.14 -3.02
N TYR A 68 -12.25 13.01 -1.94
CA TYR A 68 -10.96 12.37 -1.99
C TYR A 68 -11.08 10.86 -1.83
N SER A 69 -10.36 10.12 -2.68
CA SER A 69 -10.30 8.67 -2.61
C SER A 69 -9.44 8.17 -1.44
N ILE A 70 -9.57 6.87 -1.12
CA ILE A 70 -8.70 6.25 -0.11
C ILE A 70 -7.23 6.35 -0.51
N LEU A 71 -6.91 6.28 -1.79
CA LEU A 71 -5.55 6.40 -2.29
C LEU A 71 -4.94 7.77 -1.99
N PHE A 72 -5.74 8.84 -2.03
CA PHE A 72 -5.31 10.17 -1.60
C PHE A 72 -4.76 10.14 -0.17
N TYR A 73 -5.51 9.55 0.75
CA TYR A 73 -5.12 9.48 2.16
C TYR A 73 -3.94 8.55 2.39
N GLU A 74 -3.88 7.42 1.67
CA GLU A 74 -2.75 6.49 1.72
C GLU A 74 -1.46 7.19 1.27
N LEU A 75 -1.48 7.87 0.14
CA LEU A 75 -0.32 8.62 -0.37
C LEU A 75 0.03 9.80 0.53
N HIS A 76 -0.96 10.52 1.08
CA HIS A 76 -0.72 11.59 2.04
C HIS A 76 0.03 11.08 3.30
N GLU A 77 -0.40 9.93 3.82
CA GLU A 77 0.31 9.27 4.92
C GLU A 77 1.76 8.95 4.56
N LEU A 78 2.00 8.35 3.39
CA LEU A 78 3.33 7.98 2.93
C LEU A 78 4.23 9.19 2.71
N LEU A 79 3.77 10.19 1.95
CA LEU A 79 4.51 11.41 1.68
C LEU A 79 4.91 12.15 2.97
N SER A 80 4.00 12.17 3.96
CA SER A 80 4.25 12.79 5.25
C SER A 80 5.22 11.97 6.11
N ALA A 81 4.99 10.64 6.20
CA ALA A 81 5.76 9.76 7.08
C ALA A 81 7.22 9.61 6.65
N PHE A 82 7.47 9.57 5.34
CA PHE A 82 8.82 9.45 4.78
C PHE A 82 9.47 10.80 4.46
N GLY A 83 8.79 11.90 4.80
CA GLY A 83 9.33 13.25 4.65
C GLY A 83 9.45 13.72 3.20
N ILE A 84 8.76 13.06 2.26
CA ILE A 84 8.83 13.38 0.81
C ILE A 84 8.28 14.79 0.54
N TYR A 85 7.27 15.26 1.29
CA TYR A 85 6.81 16.66 1.20
C TYR A 85 7.89 17.72 1.52
N LYS A 86 8.98 17.33 2.19
CA LYS A 86 10.06 18.23 2.56
C LYS A 86 11.20 18.23 1.53
N THR A 87 11.16 17.34 0.56
CA THR A 87 12.13 17.34 -0.55
C THR A 87 11.75 18.38 -1.59
N ASN A 88 12.71 18.83 -2.37
CA ASN A 88 12.46 19.82 -3.42
C ASN A 88 11.86 19.14 -4.66
N ILE A 89 10.53 18.88 -4.63
CA ILE A 89 9.80 18.29 -5.76
C ILE A 89 9.34 19.42 -6.69
N GLN A 90 9.66 19.30 -7.95
CA GLN A 90 9.19 20.17 -9.02
C GLN A 90 8.32 19.42 -10.03
N THR A 91 8.69 18.16 -10.32
CA THR A 91 8.01 17.32 -11.31
C THR A 91 7.60 16.00 -10.70
N ILE A 92 6.35 15.63 -10.89
CA ILE A 92 5.78 14.35 -10.44
C ILE A 92 5.31 13.57 -11.65
N CYS A 93 5.67 12.30 -11.75
CA CYS A 93 5.13 11.40 -12.75
C CYS A 93 4.19 10.39 -12.07
N GLN A 94 2.96 10.23 -12.61
CA GLN A 94 1.94 9.31 -12.12
C GLN A 94 1.62 8.27 -13.19
N VAL A 95 1.90 6.99 -12.94
CA VAL A 95 1.77 5.90 -13.90
C VAL A 95 0.82 4.82 -13.40
N GLY A 96 -0.16 4.43 -14.23
CA GLY A 96 -1.10 3.34 -13.90
C GLY A 96 -2.11 3.69 -12.80
N ILE A 97 -2.25 4.95 -12.44
CA ILE A 97 -3.22 5.46 -11.47
C ILE A 97 -4.25 6.28 -12.24
N SER A 98 -5.52 5.87 -12.17
CA SER A 98 -6.61 6.48 -12.93
C SER A 98 -7.15 7.79 -12.35
N GLU A 99 -6.80 8.11 -11.11
CA GLU A 99 -7.30 9.28 -10.39
C GLU A 99 -6.25 10.39 -10.38
N ASN A 100 -6.68 11.65 -10.43
CA ASN A 100 -5.79 12.82 -10.32
C ASN A 100 -5.36 13.07 -8.87
N VAL A 101 -4.89 12.02 -8.20
CA VAL A 101 -4.59 12.06 -6.76
C VAL A 101 -3.40 12.96 -6.47
N MET A 102 -2.37 12.93 -7.31
CA MET A 102 -1.17 13.75 -7.10
C MET A 102 -1.45 15.23 -7.31
N GLU A 103 -2.27 15.61 -8.29
CA GLU A 103 -2.74 16.97 -8.46
C GLU A 103 -3.52 17.46 -7.24
N GLN A 104 -4.37 16.61 -6.65
CA GLN A 104 -5.12 16.94 -5.44
C GLN A 104 -4.19 17.12 -4.22
N LEU A 105 -3.17 16.27 -4.06
CA LEU A 105 -2.21 16.33 -2.94
C LEU A 105 -1.33 17.58 -3.01
N PHE A 106 -0.98 18.02 -4.19
CA PHE A 106 -0.08 19.16 -4.42
C PHE A 106 -0.77 20.42 -4.94
N HIS A 107 -2.10 20.45 -4.97
CA HIS A 107 -2.88 21.60 -5.49
C HIS A 107 -2.54 22.95 -4.85
N SER A 108 -2.07 22.96 -3.60
CA SER A 108 -1.64 24.18 -2.91
C SER A 108 -0.29 24.72 -3.39
N ASN A 109 0.45 23.97 -4.19
CA ASN A 109 1.73 24.39 -4.77
C ASN A 109 1.68 24.37 -6.31
N PRO A 110 1.29 25.48 -6.95
CA PRO A 110 1.12 25.56 -8.41
C PRO A 110 2.43 25.46 -9.20
N LEU A 111 3.58 25.45 -8.53
CA LEU A 111 4.89 25.27 -9.17
C LEU A 111 5.25 23.81 -9.41
N ILE A 112 4.47 22.88 -8.87
CA ILE A 112 4.69 21.44 -9.06
C ILE A 112 3.92 20.99 -10.29
N GLU A 113 4.63 20.43 -11.24
CA GLU A 113 4.06 19.84 -12.45
C GLU A 113 3.75 18.36 -12.21
N VAL A 114 2.51 17.95 -12.48
CA VAL A 114 2.09 16.54 -12.43
C VAL A 114 1.82 16.05 -13.85
N SER A 115 2.52 14.99 -14.26
CA SER A 115 2.41 14.38 -15.58
C SER A 115 1.96 12.92 -15.47
N THR A 116 1.14 12.50 -16.42
CA THR A 116 0.79 11.07 -16.65
C THR A 116 1.66 10.42 -17.72
N MET A 117 2.47 11.23 -18.40
CA MET A 117 3.48 10.74 -19.34
C MET A 117 4.82 10.58 -18.65
N LEU A 118 5.65 9.66 -19.15
CA LEU A 118 7.01 9.48 -18.68
C LEU A 118 7.84 10.71 -19.03
N VAL A 119 8.29 11.41 -18.00
CA VAL A 119 9.15 12.60 -18.08
C VAL A 119 10.15 12.54 -16.94
N ASP A 120 11.24 13.26 -17.03
CA ASP A 120 12.19 13.39 -15.92
C ASP A 120 11.49 13.97 -14.69
N CYS A 121 11.34 13.17 -13.64
CA CYS A 121 10.59 13.56 -12.46
C CYS A 121 11.38 13.39 -11.16
N ASP A 122 11.01 14.18 -10.15
CA ASP A 122 11.58 14.12 -8.80
C ASP A 122 10.83 13.11 -7.92
N LEU A 123 9.57 12.83 -8.27
CA LEU A 123 8.74 11.81 -7.61
C LEU A 123 8.00 10.98 -8.66
N LEU A 124 8.25 9.69 -8.66
CA LEU A 124 7.54 8.72 -9.48
C LEU A 124 6.55 7.94 -8.61
N VAL A 125 5.26 7.98 -8.97
CA VAL A 125 4.20 7.23 -8.30
C VAL A 125 3.57 6.26 -9.29
N MET A 126 3.61 4.97 -8.98
CA MET A 126 3.16 3.91 -9.87
C MET A 126 2.13 3.02 -9.20
N SER A 127 1.20 2.46 -10.00
CA SER A 127 0.36 1.34 -9.58
C SER A 127 0.69 0.09 -10.39
N CYS A 128 1.00 -0.99 -9.70
CA CYS A 128 1.28 -2.29 -10.29
C CYS A 128 0.16 -3.26 -9.91
N ASN A 129 -0.72 -3.55 -10.89
CA ASN A 129 -1.90 -4.38 -10.65
C ASN A 129 -1.78 -5.79 -11.26
N ASN A 130 -0.85 -6.01 -12.23
CA ASN A 130 -0.72 -7.25 -12.99
C ASN A 130 0.75 -7.65 -13.13
N GLU A 131 0.99 -8.95 -13.29
CA GLU A 131 2.33 -9.54 -13.50
C GLU A 131 3.04 -8.95 -14.73
N GLU A 132 2.31 -8.62 -15.81
CA GLU A 132 2.86 -8.03 -17.03
C GLU A 132 3.52 -6.65 -16.79
N HIS A 133 3.12 -5.92 -15.76
CA HIS A 133 3.69 -4.62 -15.43
C HIS A 133 4.97 -4.71 -14.59
N ILE A 134 5.29 -5.88 -14.04
CA ILE A 134 6.44 -6.06 -13.14
C ILE A 134 7.76 -5.79 -13.89
N ALA A 135 7.94 -6.33 -15.10
CA ALA A 135 9.15 -6.11 -15.88
C ALA A 135 9.33 -4.64 -16.32
N SER A 136 8.23 -3.93 -16.55
CA SER A 136 8.27 -2.52 -16.95
C SER A 136 8.61 -1.55 -15.82
N ILE A 137 8.51 -1.98 -14.55
CA ILE A 137 8.80 -1.11 -13.38
C ILE A 137 10.23 -0.59 -13.44
N LEU A 138 11.20 -1.46 -13.62
CA LEU A 138 12.62 -1.09 -13.60
C LEU A 138 12.98 -0.16 -14.77
N GLN A 139 12.45 -0.45 -15.95
CA GLN A 139 12.60 0.40 -17.12
C GLN A 139 12.00 1.79 -16.88
N THR A 140 10.77 1.84 -16.35
CA THR A 140 10.10 3.13 -16.04
C THR A 140 10.91 3.96 -15.04
N ILE A 141 11.48 3.33 -14.00
CA ILE A 141 12.33 4.02 -13.03
C ILE A 141 13.55 4.63 -13.73
N GLN A 142 14.23 3.86 -14.58
CA GLN A 142 15.43 4.31 -15.28
C GLN A 142 15.15 5.44 -16.26
N GLU A 143 14.02 5.38 -16.98
CA GLU A 143 13.64 6.35 -17.99
C GLU A 143 13.07 7.66 -17.44
N SER A 144 12.54 7.63 -16.21
CA SER A 144 11.74 8.76 -15.71
C SER A 144 12.25 9.38 -14.42
N LEU A 145 13.06 8.68 -13.62
CA LEU A 145 13.40 9.18 -12.30
C LEU A 145 14.75 9.87 -12.30
N LYS A 146 14.77 11.15 -11.89
CA LYS A 146 16.01 11.91 -11.70
C LYS A 146 16.86 11.34 -10.57
N SER A 147 18.17 11.58 -10.64
CA SER A 147 19.07 11.33 -9.52
C SER A 147 18.55 12.01 -8.24
N THR A 148 18.62 11.30 -7.11
CA THR A 148 18.05 11.68 -5.81
C THR A 148 16.51 11.67 -5.72
N GLY A 149 15.81 11.32 -6.79
CA GLY A 149 14.36 11.23 -6.83
C GLY A 149 13.77 10.20 -5.87
N CYS A 150 12.46 10.27 -5.68
CA CYS A 150 11.69 9.39 -4.81
C CYS A 150 10.74 8.50 -5.62
N LEU A 151 10.49 7.29 -5.13
CA LEU A 151 9.61 6.31 -5.77
C LEU A 151 8.55 5.84 -4.79
N ILE A 152 7.29 5.78 -5.24
CA ILE A 152 6.20 5.10 -4.54
C ILE A 152 5.54 4.12 -5.52
N ILE A 153 5.51 2.84 -5.18
CA ILE A 153 4.81 1.81 -5.97
C ILE A 153 3.66 1.26 -5.13
N GLN A 154 2.44 1.35 -5.65
CA GLN A 154 1.29 0.64 -5.12
C GLN A 154 1.25 -0.77 -5.69
N LEU A 155 1.19 -1.76 -4.82
CA LEU A 155 1.04 -3.18 -5.15
C LEU A 155 -0.35 -3.65 -4.73
N SER A 156 -1.10 -4.24 -5.65
CA SER A 156 -2.45 -4.75 -5.37
C SER A 156 -2.53 -6.27 -5.44
N ALA A 157 -1.48 -6.92 -5.91
CA ALA A 157 -1.38 -8.37 -6.02
C ALA A 157 -0.67 -9.02 -4.81
N LEU A 158 -0.81 -10.34 -4.69
CA LEU A 158 0.00 -11.13 -3.76
C LEU A 158 1.46 -11.08 -4.21
N ILE A 159 2.35 -10.94 -3.23
CA ILE A 159 3.79 -10.90 -3.48
C ILE A 159 4.26 -12.30 -3.88
N ASP A 160 4.85 -12.40 -5.04
CA ASP A 160 5.55 -13.59 -5.54
C ASP A 160 7.06 -13.40 -5.53
N MET A 161 7.80 -14.39 -6.01
CA MET A 161 9.27 -14.33 -6.03
C MET A 161 9.78 -13.27 -7.00
N ASP A 162 9.11 -13.01 -8.10
CA ASP A 162 9.56 -12.01 -9.07
C ASP A 162 9.41 -10.60 -8.50
N MET A 163 8.35 -10.34 -7.75
CA MET A 163 8.20 -9.10 -6.99
C MET A 163 9.28 -8.95 -5.90
N VAL A 164 9.66 -10.05 -5.23
CA VAL A 164 10.76 -10.02 -4.26
C VAL A 164 12.10 -9.70 -4.92
N LYS A 165 12.36 -10.22 -6.12
CA LYS A 165 13.56 -9.88 -6.92
C LYS A 165 13.57 -8.41 -7.30
N ILE A 166 12.43 -7.86 -7.74
CA ILE A 166 12.30 -6.43 -8.06
C ILE A 166 12.52 -5.58 -6.81
N LEU A 167 11.90 -5.93 -5.67
CA LEU A 167 12.12 -5.23 -4.42
C LEU A 167 13.61 -5.27 -4.00
N TYR A 168 14.29 -6.40 -4.27
CA TYR A 168 15.73 -6.53 -4.04
C TYR A 168 16.53 -5.58 -4.93
N ILE A 169 16.23 -5.49 -6.23
CA ILE A 169 16.88 -4.55 -7.16
C ILE A 169 16.60 -3.10 -6.73
N ILE A 170 15.34 -2.76 -6.46
CA ILE A 170 14.96 -1.41 -5.99
C ILE A 170 15.78 -1.05 -4.74
N SER A 171 15.95 -1.99 -3.80
CA SER A 171 16.73 -1.72 -2.59
C SER A 171 18.22 -1.47 -2.85
N MET A 172 18.76 -1.84 -4.02
CA MET A 172 20.14 -1.55 -4.41
C MET A 172 20.30 -0.17 -5.05
N ILE A 173 19.31 0.24 -5.86
CA ILE A 173 19.38 1.49 -6.63
C ILE A 173 18.85 2.71 -5.86
N PHE A 174 18.33 2.53 -4.65
CA PHE A 174 17.94 3.62 -3.76
C PHE A 174 18.76 3.59 -2.47
N GLU A 175 18.91 4.75 -1.82
CA GLU A 175 19.57 4.79 -0.50
C GLU A 175 18.72 4.15 0.58
N LYS A 176 17.41 4.39 0.53
CA LYS A 176 16.46 3.86 1.51
C LYS A 176 15.24 3.29 0.79
N THR A 177 14.90 2.07 1.10
CA THR A 177 13.70 1.40 0.61
C THR A 177 12.90 0.84 1.77
N HIS A 178 11.58 1.01 1.71
CA HIS A 178 10.65 0.53 2.71
C HIS A 178 9.50 -0.22 2.04
N PHE A 179 9.09 -1.30 2.66
CA PHE A 179 7.88 -2.03 2.30
C PHE A 179 6.81 -1.69 3.32
N VAL A 180 5.65 -1.18 2.89
CA VAL A 180 4.74 -0.44 3.76
C VAL A 180 3.29 -0.85 3.59
N LYS A 181 2.57 -0.99 4.70
CA LYS A 181 1.11 -0.99 4.78
C LYS A 181 0.69 0.28 5.52
N PRO A 182 0.10 1.29 4.86
CA PRO A 182 -0.42 2.48 5.53
C PRO A 182 -1.45 2.12 6.60
N ALA A 183 -1.53 2.92 7.66
CA ALA A 183 -2.49 2.67 8.74
C ALA A 183 -3.93 2.88 8.29
N ILE A 184 -4.10 3.75 7.28
CA ILE A 184 -5.38 4.10 6.69
C ILE A 184 -5.89 3.06 5.70
N SER A 185 -5.00 2.21 5.15
CA SER A 185 -5.38 1.17 4.21
C SER A 185 -6.39 0.20 4.83
N ASN A 186 -7.34 -0.24 4.00
CA ASN A 186 -8.26 -1.30 4.39
C ASN A 186 -7.48 -2.55 4.81
N VAL A 187 -7.72 -3.00 6.05
CA VAL A 187 -7.06 -4.19 6.59
C VAL A 187 -7.39 -5.46 5.81
N LEU A 188 -8.59 -5.51 5.20
CA LEU A 188 -9.04 -6.66 4.40
C LEU A 188 -8.43 -6.69 2.99
N SER A 189 -7.75 -5.62 2.55
CA SER A 189 -7.13 -5.57 1.22
C SER A 189 -5.68 -6.06 1.24
N ASN A 190 -5.22 -6.62 0.11
CA ASN A 190 -3.82 -7.02 -0.10
C ASN A 190 -2.93 -5.83 -0.48
N LYS A 191 -3.47 -4.62 -0.56
CA LYS A 191 -2.74 -3.43 -0.99
C LYS A 191 -1.54 -3.14 -0.09
N LEU A 192 -0.37 -3.04 -0.69
CA LEU A 192 0.91 -2.71 -0.06
C LEU A 192 1.61 -1.63 -0.89
N PHE A 193 2.64 -1.02 -0.31
CA PHE A 193 3.42 0.00 -1.01
C PHE A 193 4.92 -0.24 -0.84
N ILE A 194 5.68 0.06 -1.89
CA ILE A 194 7.13 0.25 -1.83
C ILE A 194 7.37 1.75 -1.80
N VAL A 195 8.14 2.25 -0.84
CA VAL A 195 8.53 3.65 -0.74
C VAL A 195 10.05 3.71 -0.71
N SER A 196 10.64 4.34 -1.72
CA SER A 196 12.09 4.46 -1.85
C SER A 196 12.48 5.93 -2.03
N THR A 197 13.59 6.32 -1.42
CA THR A 197 14.08 7.69 -1.46
C THR A 197 15.55 7.72 -1.85
N SER A 198 15.95 8.82 -2.49
CA SER A 198 17.31 9.06 -2.96
C SER A 198 17.76 8.00 -3.97
N TYR A 199 17.19 8.08 -5.18
CA TYR A 199 17.62 7.26 -6.30
C TYR A 199 19.10 7.51 -6.61
N VAL A 200 19.85 6.43 -6.73
CA VAL A 200 21.27 6.45 -7.08
C VAL A 200 21.39 5.94 -8.50
N GLU A 201 21.65 6.85 -9.42
CA GLU A 201 21.92 6.50 -10.80
C GLU A 201 23.15 5.58 -10.86
N THR A 202 22.97 4.37 -11.39
CA THR A 202 24.02 3.38 -11.46
C THR A 202 24.31 3.06 -12.93
N ASP A 203 25.46 3.52 -13.44
CA ASP A 203 25.95 3.15 -14.79
C ASP A 203 26.27 1.65 -14.89
N THR A 204 26.26 0.94 -13.74
CA THR A 204 26.73 -0.45 -13.66
C THR A 204 25.62 -1.49 -13.86
N ILE A 205 24.34 -1.09 -13.77
CA ILE A 205 23.21 -2.01 -13.91
C ILE A 205 22.30 -1.47 -15.02
N ALA A 206 22.37 -2.09 -16.20
CA ALA A 206 21.40 -1.85 -17.27
C ALA A 206 20.08 -2.49 -16.84
N LEU A 207 19.17 -1.70 -16.22
CA LEU A 207 17.92 -2.20 -15.64
C LEU A 207 16.98 -2.80 -16.71
N ASP A 208 17.09 -2.32 -17.95
CA ASP A 208 16.34 -2.78 -19.12
C ASP A 208 16.77 -4.19 -19.61
N GLN A 209 17.97 -4.65 -19.21
CA GLN A 209 18.55 -5.93 -19.64
C GLN A 209 18.60 -6.99 -18.54
N ILE A 210 18.03 -6.68 -17.37
CA ILE A 210 18.04 -7.63 -16.26
C ILE A 210 17.09 -8.80 -16.54
N ASP A 211 17.66 -10.01 -16.66
CA ASP A 211 16.88 -11.24 -16.58
C ASP A 211 16.59 -11.58 -15.11
N LEU A 212 15.33 -11.42 -14.71
CA LEU A 212 14.89 -11.74 -13.34
C LEU A 212 15.19 -13.19 -12.94
N ASN A 213 15.24 -14.13 -13.91
CA ASN A 213 15.55 -15.52 -13.62
C ASN A 213 17.01 -15.73 -13.18
N SER A 214 17.91 -14.84 -13.59
CA SER A 214 19.31 -14.90 -13.21
C SER A 214 19.61 -14.34 -11.81
N ILE A 215 18.64 -13.67 -11.17
CA ILE A 215 18.85 -12.98 -9.88
C ILE A 215 18.74 -13.96 -8.72
N ILE A 216 19.76 -13.99 -7.88
CA ILE A 216 19.76 -14.69 -6.61
C ILE A 216 19.44 -13.68 -5.50
N VAL A 217 18.31 -13.86 -4.84
CA VAL A 217 17.95 -13.08 -3.67
C VAL A 217 18.49 -13.76 -2.40
N PRO A 218 19.28 -13.07 -1.57
CA PRO A 218 19.80 -13.67 -0.34
C PRO A 218 18.67 -14.16 0.59
N PRO A 219 18.82 -15.35 1.24
CA PRO A 219 17.80 -15.88 2.14
C PRO A 219 17.39 -14.92 3.26
N PHE A 220 18.33 -14.13 3.76
CA PHE A 220 18.03 -13.11 4.78
C PHE A 220 17.04 -12.05 4.25
N PHE A 221 17.18 -11.63 3.00
CA PHE A 221 16.27 -10.66 2.38
C PHE A 221 14.87 -11.26 2.22
N ILE A 222 14.80 -12.50 1.71
CA ILE A 222 13.54 -13.24 1.58
C ILE A 222 12.86 -13.33 2.94
N GLY A 223 13.57 -13.78 3.99
CA GLY A 223 13.02 -13.91 5.33
C GLY A 223 12.49 -12.58 5.91
N LYS A 224 13.10 -11.43 5.57
CA LYS A 224 12.58 -10.13 5.97
C LYS A 224 11.28 -9.77 5.28
N VAL A 225 11.17 -10.03 3.99
CA VAL A 225 9.93 -9.81 3.24
C VAL A 225 8.82 -10.73 3.76
N GLU A 226 9.13 -12.01 3.99
CA GLU A 226 8.20 -12.99 4.58
C GLU A 226 7.71 -12.57 5.97
N GLU A 227 8.59 -12.07 6.83
CA GLU A 227 8.22 -11.56 8.16
C GLU A 227 7.18 -10.44 8.02
N PHE A 228 7.40 -9.47 7.13
CA PHE A 228 6.47 -8.36 6.92
C PHE A 228 5.12 -8.83 6.36
N ILE A 229 5.13 -9.72 5.37
CA ILE A 229 3.91 -10.26 4.77
C ILE A 229 3.15 -11.08 5.81
N SER A 230 3.84 -11.88 6.62
CA SER A 230 3.23 -12.70 7.67
C SER A 230 2.54 -11.84 8.74
N VAL A 231 3.20 -10.77 9.22
CA VAL A 231 2.62 -9.85 10.21
C VAL A 231 1.36 -9.16 9.68
N ASN A 232 1.38 -8.69 8.42
CA ASN A 232 0.20 -8.05 7.83
C ASN A 232 -0.89 -9.06 7.52
N GLY A 233 -0.51 -10.26 7.08
CA GLY A 233 -1.43 -11.33 6.78
C GLY A 233 -2.17 -11.84 8.02
N HIS A 234 -1.52 -12.00 9.15
CA HIS A 234 -2.21 -12.37 10.39
C HIS A 234 -3.27 -11.32 10.76
N LYS A 235 -2.95 -10.03 10.65
CA LYS A 235 -3.95 -8.96 10.89
C LYS A 235 -5.14 -9.03 9.94
N GLN A 236 -4.90 -9.43 8.71
CA GLN A 236 -5.94 -9.57 7.71
C GLN A 236 -6.83 -10.79 8.00
N ILE A 237 -6.25 -11.94 8.38
CA ILE A 237 -6.99 -13.13 8.80
C ILE A 237 -7.81 -12.81 10.06
N ASP A 238 -7.22 -12.17 11.06
CA ASP A 238 -7.92 -11.75 12.27
C ASP A 238 -9.12 -10.84 11.96
N ALA A 239 -8.96 -9.93 10.98
CA ALA A 239 -10.05 -9.06 10.55
C ALA A 239 -11.17 -9.84 9.84
N TYR A 240 -10.83 -10.79 8.97
CA TYR A 240 -11.81 -11.68 8.35
C TYR A 240 -12.54 -12.56 9.36
N ASP A 241 -11.83 -13.09 10.36
CA ASP A 241 -12.45 -13.86 11.45
C ASP A 241 -13.41 -12.98 12.27
N GLN A 242 -13.08 -11.70 12.50
CA GLN A 242 -13.99 -10.77 13.12
C GLN A 242 -15.23 -10.51 12.27
N VAL A 243 -15.09 -10.39 10.94
CA VAL A 243 -16.23 -10.29 10.00
C VAL A 243 -17.17 -11.50 10.17
N LEU A 244 -16.62 -12.72 10.11
CA LEU A 244 -17.40 -13.96 10.28
C LEU A 244 -18.05 -14.03 11.67
N ASN A 245 -17.32 -13.68 12.72
CA ASN A 245 -17.83 -13.62 14.08
C ASN A 245 -18.96 -12.62 14.26
N CYS A 246 -18.90 -11.49 13.57
CA CYS A 246 -20.01 -10.51 13.55
C CYS A 246 -21.23 -11.07 12.81
N PHE A 247 -20.98 -11.68 11.64
CA PHE A 247 -22.04 -12.22 10.79
C PHE A 247 -22.88 -13.28 11.50
N PHE A 248 -22.23 -14.24 12.20
CA PHE A 248 -22.91 -15.32 12.90
C PHE A 248 -23.37 -14.97 14.34
N SER A 249 -23.09 -13.75 14.80
CA SER A 249 -23.42 -13.36 16.19
C SER A 249 -24.88 -12.99 16.35
N LYS A 250 -25.49 -13.44 17.46
CA LYS A 250 -26.82 -12.97 17.88
C LYS A 250 -26.81 -11.49 18.30
N ASN A 251 -25.67 -10.98 18.80
CA ASN A 251 -25.48 -9.59 19.24
C ASN A 251 -24.70 -8.76 18.20
N LYS A 252 -25.05 -8.91 16.94
CA LYS A 252 -24.38 -8.33 15.79
C LYS A 252 -24.23 -6.81 15.91
N THR A 253 -25.29 -6.10 16.21
CA THR A 253 -25.31 -4.63 16.33
C THR A 253 -24.31 -4.12 17.37
N VAL A 254 -24.32 -4.68 18.57
CA VAL A 254 -23.40 -4.29 19.66
C VAL A 254 -21.93 -4.50 19.25
N LYS A 255 -21.63 -5.60 18.57
CA LYS A 255 -20.26 -5.87 18.07
C LYS A 255 -19.84 -4.87 16.99
N LEU A 256 -20.74 -4.58 16.04
CA LEU A 256 -20.47 -3.62 14.98
C LEU A 256 -20.25 -2.21 15.54
N ASP A 257 -21.07 -1.79 16.50
CA ASP A 257 -20.92 -0.48 17.15
C ASP A 257 -19.58 -0.37 17.90
N SER A 258 -19.15 -1.44 18.55
CA SER A 258 -17.82 -1.49 19.18
C SER A 258 -16.69 -1.34 18.16
N ILE A 259 -16.78 -2.04 17.00
CA ILE A 259 -15.78 -1.92 15.92
C ILE A 259 -15.78 -0.51 15.33
N LYS A 260 -16.96 0.05 15.05
CA LYS A 260 -17.11 1.43 14.57
C LYS A 260 -16.46 2.42 15.52
N LYS A 261 -16.75 2.31 16.82
CA LYS A 261 -16.17 3.18 17.84
C LYS A 261 -14.64 3.10 17.89
N ASN A 262 -14.09 1.90 17.82
CA ASN A 262 -12.63 1.71 17.77
C ASN A 262 -12.02 2.29 16.50
N ASN A 263 -12.67 2.10 15.38
CA ASN A 263 -12.22 2.68 14.11
C ASN A 263 -12.26 4.20 14.16
N PHE A 264 -13.31 4.80 14.67
CA PHE A 264 -13.39 6.24 14.86
C PHE A 264 -12.23 6.80 15.68
N GLN A 265 -11.92 6.19 16.81
CA GLN A 265 -10.79 6.62 17.64
C GLN A 265 -9.45 6.55 16.89
N LYS A 266 -9.20 5.46 16.17
CA LYS A 266 -7.99 5.32 15.34
C LYS A 266 -7.90 6.42 14.28
N TRP A 267 -9.04 6.77 13.69
CA TRP A 267 -9.15 7.81 12.67
C TRP A 267 -8.86 9.19 13.18
N THR A 268 -9.45 9.55 14.30
CA THR A 268 -9.21 10.84 14.94
C THR A 268 -7.73 11.03 15.23
N ILE A 269 -7.07 10.01 15.79
CA ILE A 269 -5.63 10.02 16.06
C ILE A 269 -4.84 10.16 14.75
N TRP A 270 -5.25 9.46 13.69
CA TRP A 270 -4.60 9.55 12.40
C TRP A 270 -4.74 10.94 11.76
N CYS A 271 -5.96 11.50 11.76
CA CYS A 271 -6.23 12.84 11.25
C CYS A 271 -5.42 13.91 11.99
N ASP A 272 -5.38 13.84 13.31
CA ASP A 272 -4.59 14.76 14.13
C ASP A 272 -3.08 14.65 13.81
N LYS A 273 -2.58 13.44 13.63
CA LYS A 273 -1.19 13.18 13.29
C LYS A 273 -0.79 13.75 11.93
N TYR A 274 -1.63 13.56 10.92
CA TYR A 274 -1.35 13.96 9.54
C TYR A 274 -1.97 15.29 9.14
N LYS A 275 -2.59 16.00 10.11
CA LYS A 275 -3.18 17.35 9.92
C LYS A 275 -4.29 17.38 8.88
N ILE A 276 -5.04 16.29 8.79
CA ILE A 276 -6.24 16.22 7.96
C ILE A 276 -7.44 16.74 8.73
N ALA A 277 -8.15 17.70 8.14
CA ALA A 277 -9.38 18.22 8.72
C ALA A 277 -10.48 17.16 8.71
N TYR A 278 -11.22 17.02 9.78
CA TYR A 278 -12.35 16.12 9.90
C TYR A 278 -13.50 16.75 10.68
N ASN A 279 -14.72 16.29 10.40
CA ASN A 279 -15.92 16.80 11.09
C ASN A 279 -16.06 16.10 12.44
N LYS A 280 -15.93 16.86 13.52
CA LYS A 280 -16.07 16.34 14.88
C LYS A 280 -17.53 16.09 15.28
N MET A 281 -18.47 16.80 14.66
CA MET A 281 -19.91 16.73 14.95
C MET A 281 -20.69 16.92 13.64
N ASP A 282 -20.74 15.89 12.81
CA ASP A 282 -21.67 15.90 11.67
C ASP A 282 -22.96 15.21 12.08
N LYS A 283 -24.12 15.77 11.63
CA LYS A 283 -25.43 15.14 11.79
C LYS A 283 -25.54 13.80 11.09
N THR A 284 -24.63 13.52 10.16
CA THR A 284 -24.46 12.23 9.49
C THR A 284 -23.53 11.28 10.25
N ASN A 285 -23.07 11.66 11.45
CA ASN A 285 -22.24 10.82 12.26
C ASN A 285 -23.04 9.58 12.70
N VAL A 286 -22.76 8.45 12.04
CA VAL A 286 -23.41 7.16 12.30
C VAL A 286 -23.24 6.64 13.74
N PHE A 287 -22.45 7.32 14.57
CA PHE A 287 -22.29 7.00 16.00
C PHE A 287 -23.19 7.82 16.92
N LEU A 288 -23.82 8.89 16.42
CA LEU A 288 -24.87 9.59 17.14
C LEU A 288 -26.20 8.99 16.68
N ASN A 289 -26.86 8.23 17.53
CA ASN A 289 -28.23 7.85 17.30
C ASN A 289 -29.08 9.10 17.15
N ALA A 290 -30.03 9.11 16.22
CA ALA A 290 -30.94 10.24 16.00
C ALA A 290 -31.79 10.61 17.25
N GLU A 291 -31.71 9.82 18.30
CA GLU A 291 -32.38 10.01 19.60
C GLU A 291 -31.50 10.77 20.63
N ASP A 292 -30.20 10.99 20.31
CA ASP A 292 -29.27 11.71 21.22
C ASP A 292 -29.04 13.17 20.78
N ILE A 293 -29.88 13.70 19.89
CA ILE A 293 -29.96 15.12 19.47
C ILE A 293 -31.36 15.67 19.86
#